data_f0731a5353ed0b34d1bec600e5dc6114
#
_entry.id   f0731a5353ed0b34d1bec600e5dc6114
#
_cell.length_a   1.000
_cell.length_b   1.000
_cell.length_c   1.000
_cell.angle_alpha   90.00
_cell.angle_beta   90.00
_cell.angle_gamma   90.00
#
_symmetry.space_group_name_H-M   'P 1'
#
loop_
_entity.id
_entity.type
_entity.pdbx_description
1 polymer ?
#
loop_
_entity_poly.entity_id
_entity_poly.type
_entity_poly.pdbx_seq_one_letter_code
_entity_poly.pdbx_strand_id
1 'polypeptide(L)'
;SQTIADQAAMIAHVKMYKAGFVSSDSNIRPDQTLEELTELIKKTGHSTVAVTENGSHNGKLVGIITERDFRMNRCPPNSKVATYMTPLAKLIKAEVGISLDEANDLIWEHKINQLPVLDKQGNLQYLVFRKDYASHEEHPLELLDSQKRYIVGAGINTRDYMERVPMLLSAGADVFVLDSSEGFSEWQRKALMDIHAKWGDKVKVGAGNVVDKDGFNFLADAGADFIKVGIGGGSICITREQKGIGRGQATATIEVAKARDEYYAKTGIYIPICSDGGIVHDNHITLALAMGADFVMLGRYFARFDESPTNKLIVNGNYVKEYWGEGSNRARNWQRYDLGGAKGLAFEEGVDSYVPYAGNLHDNVQVTLS
;
A
#
# COMPACT_ATOMS: atom_id res chain seq x y z
N SER A 1 7.64 -6.95 -10.11
CA SER A 1 9.01 -7.33 -9.81
C SER A 1 9.91 -6.12 -9.72
N GLN A 2 10.06 -5.63 -8.53
CA GLN A 2 10.95 -4.51 -8.27
C GLN A 2 12.22 -5.02 -7.57
N THR A 3 13.28 -4.25 -7.65
CA THR A 3 14.45 -4.51 -6.82
C THR A 3 14.07 -4.46 -5.34
N ILE A 4 14.85 -5.07 -4.47
CA ILE A 4 14.60 -5.01 -3.01
C ILE A 4 14.60 -3.56 -2.53
N ALA A 5 15.53 -2.74 -3.06
CA ALA A 5 15.64 -1.33 -2.71
C ALA A 5 14.40 -0.51 -3.12
N ASP A 6 13.88 -0.71 -4.33
CA ASP A 6 12.68 0.00 -4.80
C ASP A 6 11.44 -0.40 -3.98
N GLN A 7 11.29 -1.69 -3.68
CA GLN A 7 10.19 -2.18 -2.85
C GLN A 7 10.28 -1.62 -1.42
N ALA A 8 11.47 -1.59 -0.83
CA ALA A 8 11.70 -0.99 0.48
C ALA A 8 11.38 0.51 0.48
N ALA A 9 11.78 1.25 -0.56
CA ALA A 9 11.46 2.67 -0.70
C ALA A 9 9.95 2.92 -0.80
N MET A 10 9.21 2.08 -1.53
CA MET A 10 7.74 2.17 -1.60
C MET A 10 7.08 1.91 -0.25
N ILE A 11 7.52 0.89 0.49
CA ILE A 11 7.01 0.59 1.83
C ILE A 11 7.27 1.78 2.75
N ALA A 12 8.49 2.29 2.78
CA ALA A 12 8.86 3.44 3.60
C ALA A 12 8.00 4.66 3.26
N HIS A 13 7.70 4.89 1.97
CA HIS A 13 6.83 5.97 1.54
C HIS A 13 5.40 5.82 2.08
N VAL A 14 4.80 4.63 1.99
CA VAL A 14 3.46 4.38 2.57
C VAL A 14 3.48 4.52 4.10
N LYS A 15 4.55 4.06 4.75
CA LYS A 15 4.71 4.16 6.22
C LYS A 15 4.98 5.58 6.73
N MET A 16 5.26 6.54 5.86
CA MET A 16 5.28 7.96 6.26
C MET A 16 3.88 8.50 6.55
N TYR A 17 2.84 7.89 5.98
CA TYR A 17 1.46 8.25 6.33
C TYR A 17 1.16 7.82 7.77
N LYS A 18 0.68 8.78 8.55
CA LYS A 18 0.16 8.57 9.90
C LYS A 18 -1.21 9.23 9.96
N ALA A 19 -2.25 8.51 10.34
CA ALA A 19 -3.62 9.01 10.37
C ALA A 19 -3.71 10.35 11.12
N GLY A 20 -4.20 11.38 10.46
CA GLY A 20 -4.24 12.76 10.97
C GLY A 20 -2.89 13.49 11.06
N PHE A 21 -1.76 12.82 10.80
CA PHE A 21 -0.42 13.40 10.77
C PHE A 21 0.16 13.30 9.37
N VAL A 22 0.20 14.40 8.64
CA VAL A 22 0.64 14.44 7.24
C VAL A 22 2.12 14.78 7.18
N SER A 23 2.94 13.93 6.54
CA SER A 23 4.30 14.31 6.15
C SER A 23 4.22 15.30 5.00
N SER A 24 4.88 16.46 5.14
CA SER A 24 4.82 17.50 4.11
C SER A 24 5.61 17.09 2.87
N ASP A 25 4.94 16.97 1.72
CA ASP A 25 5.53 16.80 0.39
C ASP A 25 5.65 18.13 -0.37
N SER A 26 5.13 19.21 0.20
CA SER A 26 5.15 20.56 -0.34
C SER A 26 6.02 21.46 0.55
N ASN A 27 7.30 21.53 0.20
CA ASN A 27 8.30 22.25 0.99
C ASN A 27 9.10 23.21 0.09
N ILE A 28 9.42 24.36 0.63
CA ILE A 28 10.16 25.41 -0.09
C ILE A 28 11.17 26.10 0.85
N ARG A 29 12.23 26.68 0.26
CA ARG A 29 13.18 27.50 1.03
C ARG A 29 12.69 28.95 1.16
N PRO A 30 13.09 29.67 2.22
CA PRO A 30 12.67 31.05 2.45
C PRO A 30 13.21 32.04 1.41
N ASP A 31 14.32 31.73 0.74
CA ASP A 31 14.95 32.54 -0.29
C ASP A 31 14.38 32.33 -1.71
N GLN A 32 13.55 31.33 -1.91
CA GLN A 32 12.87 31.07 -3.18
C GLN A 32 11.75 32.10 -3.44
N THR A 33 11.27 32.13 -4.68
CA THR A 33 10.32 33.14 -5.16
C THR A 33 8.87 32.71 -5.03
N LEU A 34 7.94 33.66 -5.08
CA LEU A 34 6.51 33.38 -5.16
C LEU A 34 6.11 32.68 -6.46
N GLU A 35 6.87 32.89 -7.54
CA GLU A 35 6.66 32.15 -8.79
C GLU A 35 6.96 30.68 -8.60
N GLU A 36 8.13 30.32 -8.04
CA GLU A 36 8.50 28.94 -7.72
C GLU A 36 7.50 28.29 -6.74
N LEU A 37 7.02 29.05 -5.75
CA LEU A 37 5.97 28.59 -4.84
C LEU A 37 4.67 28.28 -5.57
N THR A 38 4.27 29.12 -6.51
CA THR A 38 3.04 28.93 -7.29
C THR A 38 3.15 27.68 -8.21
N GLU A 39 4.31 27.44 -8.78
CA GLU A 39 4.59 26.22 -9.55
C GLU A 39 4.52 24.98 -8.66
N LEU A 40 5.11 25.04 -7.46
CA LEU A 40 5.04 23.96 -6.48
C LEU A 40 3.58 23.65 -6.10
N ILE A 41 2.78 24.67 -5.78
CA ILE A 41 1.35 24.52 -5.45
C ILE A 41 0.58 23.91 -6.62
N LYS A 42 0.81 24.35 -7.86
CA LYS A 42 0.18 23.76 -9.04
C LYS A 42 0.56 22.30 -9.24
N LYS A 43 1.80 21.94 -8.97
CA LYS A 43 2.32 20.58 -9.11
C LYS A 43 1.77 19.63 -8.05
N THR A 44 1.69 20.09 -6.80
CA THR A 44 1.30 19.24 -5.65
C THR A 44 -0.20 19.30 -5.35
N GLY A 45 -0.89 20.37 -5.76
CA GLY A 45 -2.29 20.61 -5.41
C GLY A 45 -2.50 21.09 -3.97
N HIS A 46 -1.43 21.33 -3.21
CA HIS A 46 -1.49 21.69 -1.79
C HIS A 46 -1.42 23.20 -1.58
N SER A 47 -2.44 23.76 -0.93
CA SER A 47 -2.53 25.20 -0.62
C SER A 47 -1.70 25.63 0.59
N THR A 48 -1.14 24.70 1.36
CA THR A 48 -0.28 24.93 2.52
C THR A 48 1.11 24.38 2.22
N VAL A 49 2.13 25.21 2.31
CA VAL A 49 3.52 24.86 2.02
C VAL A 49 4.39 25.14 3.23
N ALA A 50 5.13 24.14 3.68
CA ALA A 50 6.10 24.31 4.76
C ALA A 50 7.36 25.02 4.23
N VAL A 51 7.83 26.02 4.96
CA VAL A 51 9.06 26.72 4.64
C VAL A 51 10.15 26.19 5.56
N THR A 52 11.10 25.44 5.00
CA THR A 52 12.22 24.85 5.73
C THR A 52 13.54 25.43 5.26
N GLU A 53 14.58 25.43 6.11
CA GLU A 53 15.88 26.03 5.80
C GLU A 53 16.48 25.52 4.48
N ASN A 54 16.29 24.23 4.20
CA ASN A 54 16.86 23.54 3.02
C ASN A 54 15.82 23.14 1.95
N GLY A 55 14.52 23.42 2.17
CA GLY A 55 13.44 23.02 1.27
C GLY A 55 13.07 21.52 1.32
N SER A 56 13.60 20.77 2.28
CA SER A 56 13.27 19.33 2.41
C SER A 56 12.09 19.09 3.37
N HIS A 57 11.44 17.94 3.24
CA HIS A 57 10.27 17.53 4.03
C HIS A 57 10.55 17.39 5.54
N ASN A 58 11.79 17.11 5.91
CA ASN A 58 12.26 16.96 7.28
C ASN A 58 13.31 18.03 7.65
N GLY A 59 13.34 19.13 6.93
CA GLY A 59 14.23 20.24 7.21
C GLY A 59 13.76 21.04 8.43
N LYS A 60 14.67 21.86 8.97
CA LYS A 60 14.34 22.77 10.07
C LYS A 60 13.30 23.78 9.63
N LEU A 61 12.17 23.81 10.34
CA LEU A 61 11.05 24.67 10.00
C LEU A 61 11.36 26.13 10.33
N VAL A 62 11.16 27.03 9.38
CA VAL A 62 11.30 28.48 9.56
C VAL A 62 9.98 29.23 9.42
N GLY A 63 8.98 28.63 8.80
CA GLY A 63 7.65 29.21 8.67
C GLY A 63 6.70 28.34 7.88
N ILE A 64 5.49 28.84 7.67
CA ILE A 64 4.47 28.24 6.79
C ILE A 64 3.94 29.34 5.88
N ILE A 65 3.65 29.01 4.63
CA ILE A 65 3.00 29.89 3.68
C ILE A 65 1.80 29.21 3.05
N THR A 66 0.72 29.95 2.88
CA THR A 66 -0.52 29.49 2.26
C THR A 66 -0.94 30.43 1.13
N GLU A 67 -1.82 29.98 0.26
CA GLU A 67 -2.41 30.82 -0.82
C GLU A 67 -3.11 32.10 -0.29
N ARG A 68 -3.43 32.15 1.01
CA ARG A 68 -4.07 33.30 1.66
C ARG A 68 -3.08 34.40 2.02
N ASP A 69 -1.78 34.06 2.12
CA ASP A 69 -0.74 34.98 2.58
C ASP A 69 -0.24 35.90 1.47
N PHE A 70 -0.54 35.61 0.21
CA PHE A 70 -0.15 36.40 -0.95
C PHE A 70 -1.20 36.38 -2.07
N ARG A 71 -1.12 37.36 -2.96
CA ARG A 71 -1.95 37.44 -4.16
C ARG A 71 -1.07 37.74 -5.36
N MET A 72 -0.96 36.79 -6.30
CA MET A 72 -0.09 36.89 -7.48
C MET A 72 -0.33 38.16 -8.32
N ASN A 73 -1.56 38.66 -8.37
CA ASN A 73 -1.89 39.90 -9.08
C ASN A 73 -1.50 41.19 -8.32
N ARG A 74 -1.01 41.09 -7.09
CA ARG A 74 -0.62 42.23 -6.24
C ARG A 74 0.79 42.11 -5.68
N CYS A 75 1.40 40.93 -5.73
CA CYS A 75 2.75 40.68 -5.23
C CYS A 75 3.68 40.43 -6.41
N PRO A 76 4.88 41.04 -6.46
CA PRO A 76 5.84 40.73 -7.52
C PRO A 76 6.23 39.24 -7.52
N PRO A 77 6.19 38.53 -8.67
CA PRO A 77 6.47 37.10 -8.74
C PRO A 77 7.85 36.70 -8.21
N ASN A 78 8.84 37.55 -8.37
CA ASN A 78 10.21 37.36 -7.91
C ASN A 78 10.44 37.76 -6.44
N SER A 79 9.37 38.10 -5.70
CA SER A 79 9.47 38.33 -4.25
C SER A 79 9.81 37.06 -3.51
N LYS A 80 10.60 37.15 -2.44
CA LYS A 80 10.98 36.00 -1.62
C LYS A 80 9.83 35.51 -0.76
N VAL A 81 9.71 34.20 -0.62
CA VAL A 81 8.75 33.50 0.25
C VAL A 81 8.82 34.01 1.69
N ALA A 82 10.05 34.27 2.20
CA ALA A 82 10.28 34.80 3.54
C ALA A 82 9.52 36.09 3.85
N THR A 83 9.20 36.89 2.82
CA THR A 83 8.49 38.18 3.00
C THR A 83 7.02 37.99 3.35
N TYR A 84 6.41 36.89 2.89
CA TYR A 84 4.97 36.65 3.00
C TYR A 84 4.61 35.47 3.92
N MET A 85 5.56 34.60 4.25
CA MET A 85 5.31 33.46 5.13
C MET A 85 4.96 33.91 6.55
N THR A 86 4.19 33.10 7.26
CA THR A 86 4.05 33.19 8.71
C THR A 86 5.30 32.58 9.35
N PRO A 87 6.16 33.35 10.01
CA PRO A 87 7.40 32.84 10.58
C PRO A 87 7.13 31.95 11.79
N LEU A 88 8.04 30.99 12.04
CA LEU A 88 7.95 30.01 13.12
C LEU A 88 7.63 30.59 14.49
N ALA A 89 8.16 31.78 14.79
CA ALA A 89 7.92 32.47 16.06
C ALA A 89 6.44 32.86 16.31
N LYS A 90 5.64 32.94 15.24
CA LYS A 90 4.20 33.24 15.29
C LYS A 90 3.33 32.00 15.16
N LEU A 91 3.91 30.83 14.90
CA LEU A 91 3.16 29.57 14.73
C LEU A 91 2.93 28.89 16.08
N ILE A 92 1.72 28.42 16.28
CA ILE A 92 1.45 27.38 17.29
C ILE A 92 2.04 26.09 16.75
N LYS A 93 2.77 25.36 17.56
CA LYS A 93 3.50 24.13 17.20
C LYS A 93 3.45 23.12 18.32
N ALA A 94 3.65 21.86 17.99
CA ALA A 94 3.74 20.76 18.93
C ALA A 94 5.07 19.99 18.75
N GLU A 95 5.40 19.15 19.72
CA GLU A 95 6.54 18.24 19.64
C GLU A 95 6.09 16.83 19.22
N VAL A 96 7.01 16.08 18.63
CA VAL A 96 6.80 14.65 18.32
C VAL A 96 6.43 13.88 19.58
N GLY A 97 5.38 13.05 19.45
CA GLY A 97 4.81 12.31 20.58
C GLY A 97 3.43 12.79 20.99
N ILE A 98 3.02 13.99 20.55
CA ILE A 98 1.65 14.47 20.76
C ILE A 98 0.64 13.50 20.15
N SER A 99 -0.47 13.24 20.84
CA SER A 99 -1.60 12.47 20.31
C SER A 99 -2.40 13.31 19.29
N LEU A 100 -3.23 12.63 18.49
CA LEU A 100 -4.09 13.34 17.54
C LEU A 100 -5.15 14.19 18.24
N ASP A 101 -5.70 13.70 19.37
CA ASP A 101 -6.68 14.42 20.17
C ASP A 101 -6.06 15.71 20.77
N GLU A 102 -4.90 15.60 21.41
CA GLU A 102 -4.17 16.77 21.94
C GLU A 102 -3.82 17.78 20.85
N ALA A 103 -3.40 17.29 19.66
CA ALA A 103 -3.11 18.16 18.51
C ALA A 103 -4.38 18.87 18.01
N ASN A 104 -5.51 18.18 18.01
CA ASN A 104 -6.79 18.74 17.63
C ASN A 104 -7.30 19.76 18.67
N ASP A 105 -7.11 19.50 19.96
CA ASP A 105 -7.45 20.47 21.03
C ASP A 105 -6.69 21.78 20.86
N LEU A 106 -5.38 21.71 20.56
CA LEU A 106 -4.57 22.89 20.25
C LEU A 106 -5.08 23.63 19.01
N ILE A 107 -5.46 22.91 17.95
CA ILE A 107 -6.04 23.48 16.73
C ILE A 107 -7.33 24.25 17.04
N TRP A 108 -8.21 23.69 17.85
CA TRP A 108 -9.48 24.33 18.23
C TRP A 108 -9.29 25.49 19.19
N GLU A 109 -8.46 25.35 20.21
CA GLU A 109 -8.17 26.39 21.22
C GLU A 109 -7.60 27.65 20.55
N HIS A 110 -6.62 27.45 19.66
CA HIS A 110 -5.94 28.56 18.97
C HIS A 110 -6.62 28.97 17.65
N LYS A 111 -7.73 28.33 17.25
CA LYS A 111 -8.50 28.60 16.02
C LYS A 111 -7.63 28.60 14.75
N ILE A 112 -6.67 27.68 14.69
CA ILE A 112 -5.78 27.47 13.54
C ILE A 112 -6.31 26.36 12.63
N ASN A 113 -5.81 26.30 11.39
CA ASN A 113 -6.18 25.25 10.42
C ASN A 113 -5.14 24.15 10.31
N GLN A 114 -3.91 24.41 10.74
CA GLN A 114 -2.80 23.47 10.69
C GLN A 114 -1.86 23.67 11.90
N LEU A 115 -1.32 22.57 12.39
CA LEU A 115 -0.38 22.51 13.50
C LEU A 115 0.89 21.80 13.04
N PRO A 116 2.05 22.47 12.95
CA PRO A 116 3.31 21.79 12.71
C PRO A 116 3.78 21.04 13.94
N VAL A 117 4.24 19.82 13.73
CA VAL A 117 4.82 18.93 14.74
C VAL A 117 6.32 18.80 14.46
N LEU A 118 7.12 19.20 15.41
CA LEU A 118 8.58 19.31 15.28
C LEU A 118 9.29 18.30 16.20
N ASP A 119 10.49 17.89 15.79
CA ASP A 119 11.39 17.19 16.70
C ASP A 119 12.11 18.18 17.65
N LYS A 120 12.92 17.64 18.56
CA LYS A 120 13.69 18.43 19.54
C LYS A 120 14.72 19.36 18.90
N GLN A 121 15.10 19.12 17.65
CA GLN A 121 16.03 19.93 16.87
C GLN A 121 15.31 21.03 16.06
N GLY A 122 13.97 21.01 16.06
CA GLY A 122 13.14 21.97 15.32
C GLY A 122 12.89 21.57 13.86
N ASN A 123 13.19 20.31 13.50
CA ASN A 123 12.88 19.81 12.17
C ASN A 123 11.40 19.43 12.06
N LEU A 124 10.81 19.73 10.92
CA LEU A 124 9.43 19.37 10.62
C LEU A 124 9.30 17.85 10.50
N GLN A 125 8.39 17.25 11.24
CA GLN A 125 8.06 15.83 11.14
C GLN A 125 6.69 15.63 10.49
N TYR A 126 5.68 16.38 10.97
CA TYR A 126 4.31 16.30 10.49
C TYR A 126 3.62 17.66 10.48
N LEU A 127 2.57 17.74 9.68
CA LEU A 127 1.50 18.74 9.77
C LEU A 127 0.22 18.03 10.19
N VAL A 128 -0.52 18.58 11.14
CA VAL A 128 -1.87 18.14 11.51
C VAL A 128 -2.84 19.19 11.01
N PHE A 129 -3.81 18.78 10.19
CA PHE A 129 -4.83 19.68 9.67
C PHE A 129 -6.15 19.44 10.37
N ARG A 130 -6.89 20.50 10.63
CA ARG A 130 -8.23 20.43 11.23
C ARG A 130 -9.19 19.53 10.46
N LYS A 131 -9.12 19.53 9.13
CA LYS A 131 -9.96 18.68 8.26
C LYS A 131 -9.65 17.19 8.39
N ASP A 132 -8.40 16.82 8.68
CA ASP A 132 -7.97 15.43 8.70
C ASP A 132 -8.39 14.72 10.00
N TYR A 133 -8.62 15.47 11.08
CA TYR A 133 -9.22 14.93 12.30
C TYR A 133 -10.65 14.44 12.05
N ALA A 134 -11.48 15.26 11.41
CA ALA A 134 -12.84 14.87 11.06
C ALA A 134 -12.85 13.64 10.14
N SER A 135 -11.97 13.58 9.15
CA SER A 135 -11.85 12.42 8.27
C SER A 135 -11.46 11.15 9.02
N HIS A 136 -10.58 11.24 10.03
CA HIS A 136 -10.22 10.07 10.84
C HIS A 136 -11.38 9.56 11.71
N GLU A 137 -12.21 10.47 12.25
CA GLU A 137 -13.42 10.08 12.98
C GLU A 137 -14.49 9.42 12.07
N GLU A 138 -14.54 9.82 10.79
CA GLU A 138 -15.44 9.23 9.79
C GLU A 138 -15.03 7.81 9.38
N HIS A 139 -13.77 7.41 9.60
CA HIS A 139 -13.22 6.11 9.19
C HIS A 139 -12.67 5.29 10.37
N PRO A 140 -13.49 4.93 11.38
CA PRO A 140 -13.03 4.24 12.58
C PRO A 140 -12.54 2.82 12.34
N LEU A 141 -12.82 2.24 11.15
CA LEU A 141 -12.43 0.89 10.76
C LEU A 141 -11.13 0.85 9.95
N GLU A 142 -10.41 1.97 9.79
CA GLU A 142 -9.09 1.95 9.16
C GLU A 142 -8.15 0.96 9.85
N LEU A 143 -7.53 0.09 9.06
CA LEU A 143 -6.56 -0.89 9.56
C LEU A 143 -5.18 -0.25 9.72
N LEU A 144 -4.87 0.15 10.95
CA LEU A 144 -3.65 0.86 11.29
C LEU A 144 -2.80 0.07 12.29
N ASP A 145 -1.49 0.31 12.27
CA ASP A 145 -0.57 -0.18 13.29
C ASP A 145 -0.68 0.61 14.61
N SER A 146 0.06 0.21 15.63
CA SER A 146 0.07 0.87 16.94
C SER A 146 0.55 2.34 16.90
N GLN A 147 1.19 2.75 15.81
CA GLN A 147 1.65 4.13 15.58
C GLN A 147 0.69 4.92 14.68
N LYS A 148 -0.51 4.38 14.40
CA LYS A 148 -1.51 4.98 13.52
C LYS A 148 -1.05 5.11 12.07
N ARG A 149 -0.22 4.19 11.58
CA ARG A 149 0.23 4.09 10.17
C ARG A 149 -0.48 2.93 9.50
N TYR A 150 -0.66 2.98 8.20
CA TYR A 150 -1.24 1.87 7.43
C TYR A 150 -0.48 0.56 7.65
N ILE A 151 -1.21 -0.54 7.77
CA ILE A 151 -0.65 -1.89 7.70
C ILE A 151 -0.22 -2.17 6.27
N VAL A 152 1.04 -2.53 6.08
CA VAL A 152 1.64 -2.78 4.76
C VAL A 152 2.04 -4.23 4.62
N GLY A 153 1.44 -4.91 3.63
CA GLY A 153 1.84 -6.23 3.19
C GLY A 153 2.87 -6.18 2.05
N ALA A 154 3.85 -7.06 2.07
CA ALA A 154 4.88 -7.15 1.05
C ALA A 154 4.98 -8.55 0.43
N GLY A 155 4.88 -8.64 -0.89
CA GLY A 155 5.14 -9.87 -1.63
C GLY A 155 6.63 -10.22 -1.62
N ILE A 156 6.93 -11.48 -1.32
CA ILE A 156 8.29 -12.05 -1.37
C ILE A 156 8.25 -13.34 -2.19
N ASN A 157 9.41 -13.82 -2.59
CA ASN A 157 9.56 -15.08 -3.33
C ASN A 157 10.42 -16.07 -2.56
N THR A 158 10.51 -17.30 -3.04
CA THR A 158 11.25 -18.39 -2.42
C THR A 158 12.76 -18.38 -2.73
N ARG A 159 13.31 -17.36 -3.36
CA ARG A 159 14.71 -17.30 -3.78
C ARG A 159 15.54 -16.31 -2.97
N ASP A 160 15.05 -15.06 -2.87
CA ASP A 160 15.78 -13.95 -2.24
C ASP A 160 15.21 -13.51 -0.88
N TYR A 161 14.26 -14.31 -0.31
CA TYR A 161 13.59 -13.95 0.96
C TYR A 161 14.55 -13.63 2.10
N MET A 162 15.69 -14.33 2.16
CA MET A 162 16.68 -14.12 3.24
C MET A 162 17.37 -12.75 3.18
N GLU A 163 17.45 -12.13 1.99
CA GLU A 163 17.95 -10.77 1.78
C GLU A 163 16.83 -9.75 1.80
N ARG A 164 15.69 -10.11 1.22
CA ARG A 164 14.53 -9.22 1.04
C ARG A 164 13.82 -8.91 2.36
N VAL A 165 13.49 -9.92 3.16
CA VAL A 165 12.74 -9.76 4.41
C VAL A 165 13.38 -8.74 5.35
N PRO A 166 14.69 -8.78 5.69
CA PRO A 166 15.26 -7.81 6.64
C PRO A 166 15.22 -6.37 6.10
N MET A 167 15.37 -6.15 4.80
CA MET A 167 15.30 -4.81 4.21
C MET A 167 13.88 -4.27 4.23
N LEU A 168 12.89 -5.09 3.87
CA LEU A 168 11.49 -4.68 3.88
C LEU A 168 10.96 -4.49 5.31
N LEU A 169 11.39 -5.33 6.26
CA LEU A 169 11.06 -5.18 7.67
C LEU A 169 11.63 -3.86 8.23
N SER A 170 12.87 -3.54 7.88
CA SER A 170 13.50 -2.26 8.25
C SER A 170 12.78 -1.05 7.63
N ALA A 171 12.19 -1.21 6.45
CA ALA A 171 11.37 -0.18 5.81
C ALA A 171 9.96 -0.06 6.41
N GLY A 172 9.56 -0.98 7.30
CA GLY A 172 8.29 -0.95 8.03
C GLY A 172 7.21 -1.89 7.48
N ALA A 173 7.54 -2.91 6.68
CA ALA A 173 6.57 -3.94 6.30
C ALA A 173 6.05 -4.67 7.55
N ASP A 174 4.74 -4.84 7.64
CA ASP A 174 4.08 -5.50 8.77
C ASP A 174 3.85 -6.99 8.51
N VAL A 175 3.56 -7.34 7.26
CA VAL A 175 3.18 -8.69 6.84
C VAL A 175 3.87 -9.04 5.54
N PHE A 176 4.29 -10.29 5.40
CA PHE A 176 4.87 -10.81 4.18
C PHE A 176 3.97 -11.87 3.55
N VAL A 177 4.07 -12.07 2.25
CA VAL A 177 3.41 -13.16 1.56
C VAL A 177 4.35 -13.82 0.56
N LEU A 178 4.56 -15.12 0.72
CA LEU A 178 5.18 -15.97 -0.30
C LEU A 178 4.16 -16.19 -1.41
N ASP A 179 4.31 -15.44 -2.49
CA ASP A 179 3.38 -15.44 -3.62
C ASP A 179 3.88 -16.30 -4.78
N SER A 180 3.10 -17.32 -5.12
CA SER A 180 3.41 -18.28 -6.18
C SER A 180 2.12 -18.81 -6.80
N SER A 181 2.19 -19.19 -8.07
CA SER A 181 1.09 -19.90 -8.73
C SER A 181 0.83 -21.29 -8.16
N GLU A 182 1.77 -21.87 -7.40
CA GLU A 182 1.67 -23.15 -6.71
C GLU A 182 2.35 -23.08 -5.35
N GLY A 183 1.54 -23.05 -4.29
CA GLY A 183 2.01 -22.98 -2.91
C GLY A 183 2.37 -24.32 -2.28
N PHE A 184 1.78 -25.40 -2.77
CA PHE A 184 2.04 -26.77 -2.29
C PHE A 184 3.40 -27.26 -2.78
N SER A 185 4.48 -26.63 -2.29
CA SER A 185 5.84 -26.92 -2.74
C SER A 185 6.86 -26.84 -1.59
N GLU A 186 7.87 -27.71 -1.65
CA GLU A 186 8.97 -27.73 -0.68
C GLU A 186 9.76 -26.40 -0.65
N TRP A 187 9.73 -25.62 -1.72
CA TRP A 187 10.35 -24.29 -1.74
C TRP A 187 9.64 -23.32 -0.78
N GLN A 188 8.31 -23.32 -0.76
CA GLN A 188 7.56 -22.48 0.18
C GLN A 188 7.69 -22.97 1.61
N ARG A 189 7.58 -24.29 1.82
CA ARG A 189 7.80 -24.90 3.12
C ARG A 189 9.13 -24.50 3.73
N LYS A 190 10.22 -24.67 2.96
CA LYS A 190 11.54 -24.29 3.39
C LYS A 190 11.63 -22.80 3.72
N ALA A 191 11.10 -21.93 2.87
CA ALA A 191 11.13 -20.49 3.08
C ALA A 191 10.39 -20.08 4.36
N LEU A 192 9.20 -20.64 4.63
CA LEU A 192 8.45 -20.42 5.87
C LEU A 192 9.28 -20.82 7.10
N MET A 193 9.81 -22.04 7.09
CA MET A 193 10.62 -22.55 8.21
C MET A 193 11.88 -21.70 8.45
N ASP A 194 12.59 -21.31 7.42
CA ASP A 194 13.79 -20.47 7.53
C ASP A 194 13.48 -19.07 8.07
N ILE A 195 12.37 -18.45 7.62
CA ILE A 195 11.94 -17.14 8.08
C ILE A 195 11.59 -17.20 9.57
N HIS A 196 10.76 -18.16 9.98
CA HIS A 196 10.40 -18.31 11.39
C HIS A 196 11.58 -18.69 12.28
N ALA A 197 12.50 -19.54 11.80
CA ALA A 197 13.71 -19.87 12.54
C ALA A 197 14.59 -18.65 12.80
N LYS A 198 14.60 -17.68 11.88
CA LYS A 198 15.48 -16.50 11.97
C LYS A 198 14.82 -15.32 12.70
N TRP A 199 13.56 -15.06 12.47
CA TRP A 199 12.87 -13.86 13.01
C TRP A 199 11.76 -14.17 14.02
N GLY A 200 11.32 -15.43 14.13
CA GLY A 200 10.26 -15.85 15.05
C GLY A 200 8.97 -15.07 14.84
N ASP A 201 8.28 -14.75 15.91
CA ASP A 201 7.00 -14.04 15.91
C ASP A 201 7.08 -12.55 15.48
N LYS A 202 8.28 -12.03 15.27
CA LYS A 202 8.48 -10.65 14.79
C LYS A 202 8.05 -10.45 13.34
N VAL A 203 7.91 -11.55 12.59
CA VAL A 203 7.56 -11.52 11.18
C VAL A 203 6.33 -12.39 10.97
N LYS A 204 5.30 -11.82 10.34
CA LYS A 204 4.11 -12.55 9.92
C LYS A 204 4.20 -12.86 8.44
N VAL A 205 4.08 -14.16 8.08
CA VAL A 205 4.26 -14.64 6.71
C VAL A 205 3.10 -15.49 6.27
N GLY A 206 2.36 -15.00 5.29
CA GLY A 206 1.40 -15.83 4.55
C GLY A 206 2.07 -16.58 3.40
N ALA A 207 1.42 -17.62 2.95
CA ALA A 207 1.89 -18.47 1.86
C ALA A 207 0.75 -18.88 0.92
N GLY A 208 1.10 -19.27 -0.29
CA GLY A 208 0.12 -19.72 -1.30
C GLY A 208 0.66 -19.59 -2.73
N ASN A 209 -0.16 -19.94 -3.71
CA ASN A 209 -1.59 -20.25 -3.56
C ASN A 209 -1.83 -21.76 -3.48
N VAL A 210 -2.87 -22.11 -2.79
CA VAL A 210 -3.39 -23.49 -2.72
C VAL A 210 -4.87 -23.52 -3.09
N VAL A 211 -5.44 -24.73 -3.33
CA VAL A 211 -6.83 -24.87 -3.77
C VAL A 211 -7.59 -26.02 -3.07
N ASP A 212 -6.95 -26.68 -2.13
CA ASP A 212 -7.50 -27.85 -1.45
C ASP A 212 -7.01 -28.00 0.00
N LYS A 213 -7.54 -28.98 0.69
CA LYS A 213 -7.23 -29.31 2.07
C LYS A 213 -5.76 -29.70 2.26
N ASP A 214 -5.19 -30.45 1.33
CA ASP A 214 -3.82 -30.97 1.49
C ASP A 214 -2.82 -29.82 1.37
N GLY A 215 -3.00 -28.92 0.41
CA GLY A 215 -2.21 -27.72 0.28
C GLY A 215 -2.33 -26.79 1.49
N PHE A 216 -3.53 -26.63 2.06
CA PHE A 216 -3.72 -25.87 3.28
C PHE A 216 -2.93 -26.47 4.46
N ASN A 217 -3.11 -27.76 4.73
CA ASN A 217 -2.44 -28.44 5.84
C ASN A 217 -0.92 -28.39 5.70
N PHE A 218 -0.42 -28.58 4.48
CA PHE A 218 1.02 -28.52 4.19
C PHE A 218 1.64 -27.17 4.57
N LEU A 219 0.99 -26.07 4.22
CA LEU A 219 1.48 -24.74 4.55
C LEU A 219 1.24 -24.37 6.03
N ALA A 220 0.13 -24.81 6.60
CA ALA A 220 -0.19 -24.66 8.01
C ALA A 220 0.85 -25.32 8.91
N ASP A 221 1.19 -26.59 8.59
CA ASP A 221 2.22 -27.35 9.31
C ASP A 221 3.63 -26.76 9.13
N ALA A 222 3.87 -26.03 8.05
CA ALA A 222 5.10 -25.29 7.81
C ALA A 222 5.18 -23.94 8.56
N GLY A 223 4.10 -23.52 9.23
CA GLY A 223 4.03 -22.32 10.04
C GLY A 223 3.51 -21.08 9.31
N ALA A 224 2.73 -21.22 8.25
CA ALA A 224 2.11 -20.06 7.60
C ALA A 224 1.16 -19.33 8.57
N ASP A 225 1.30 -18.00 8.68
CA ASP A 225 0.42 -17.16 9.50
C ASP A 225 -0.95 -16.91 8.84
N PHE A 226 -1.03 -16.98 7.52
CA PHE A 226 -2.26 -17.02 6.73
C PHE A 226 -2.02 -17.72 5.41
N ILE A 227 -3.09 -18.19 4.74
CA ILE A 227 -2.96 -18.94 3.50
C ILE A 227 -3.79 -18.31 2.39
N LYS A 228 -3.15 -18.13 1.22
CA LYS A 228 -3.77 -17.58 0.02
C LYS A 228 -4.34 -18.69 -0.85
N VAL A 229 -5.61 -18.55 -1.24
CA VAL A 229 -6.42 -19.56 -1.92
C VAL A 229 -6.78 -19.12 -3.33
N GLY A 230 -6.42 -19.92 -4.32
CA GLY A 230 -6.81 -19.69 -5.71
C GLY A 230 -5.68 -19.92 -6.71
N ILE A 231 -5.90 -20.84 -7.68
CA ILE A 231 -4.99 -21.10 -8.79
C ILE A 231 -5.76 -20.94 -10.09
N GLY A 232 -5.27 -20.06 -10.96
CA GLY A 232 -5.83 -19.82 -12.28
C GLY A 232 -7.14 -19.03 -12.30
N GLY A 233 -7.58 -18.44 -11.16
CA GLY A 233 -8.83 -17.67 -11.07
C GLY A 233 -8.73 -16.22 -11.52
N GLY A 234 -7.52 -15.65 -11.63
CA GLY A 234 -7.29 -14.28 -12.05
C GLY A 234 -7.70 -14.01 -13.49
N SER A 235 -8.24 -12.83 -13.78
CA SER A 235 -8.75 -12.47 -15.12
C SER A 235 -7.68 -12.38 -16.22
N ILE A 236 -6.42 -12.30 -15.83
CA ILE A 236 -5.23 -12.26 -16.70
C ILE A 236 -4.36 -13.50 -16.55
N CYS A 237 -4.79 -14.47 -15.73
CA CYS A 237 -4.07 -15.71 -15.48
C CYS A 237 -4.49 -16.77 -16.51
N ILE A 238 -3.50 -17.37 -17.18
CA ILE A 238 -3.69 -18.47 -18.14
C ILE A 238 -3.05 -19.76 -17.67
N THR A 239 -2.75 -19.89 -16.37
CA THR A 239 -2.16 -21.11 -15.78
C THR A 239 -3.00 -22.34 -16.07
N ARG A 240 -4.34 -22.23 -16.04
CA ARG A 240 -5.26 -23.34 -16.36
C ARG A 240 -5.12 -23.81 -17.79
N GLU A 241 -4.94 -22.90 -18.74
CA GLU A 241 -4.79 -23.20 -20.16
C GLU A 241 -3.40 -23.78 -20.47
N GLN A 242 -2.38 -23.21 -19.87
CA GLN A 242 -0.98 -23.56 -20.15
C GLN A 242 -0.50 -24.81 -19.43
N LYS A 243 -0.92 -24.99 -18.17
CA LYS A 243 -0.45 -26.08 -17.31
C LYS A 243 -1.52 -27.14 -17.01
N GLY A 244 -2.77 -26.85 -17.32
CA GLY A 244 -3.90 -27.75 -17.00
C GLY A 244 -4.19 -27.87 -15.51
N ILE A 245 -3.69 -26.93 -14.69
CA ILE A 245 -3.90 -26.91 -13.23
C ILE A 245 -4.77 -25.71 -12.82
N GLY A 246 -5.55 -25.89 -11.77
CA GLY A 246 -6.43 -24.89 -11.21
C GLY A 246 -7.71 -25.50 -10.68
N ARG A 247 -8.48 -24.66 -9.98
CA ARG A 247 -9.76 -25.08 -9.40
C ARG A 247 -10.76 -23.93 -9.44
N GLY A 248 -12.06 -24.22 -9.48
CA GLY A 248 -13.09 -23.20 -9.33
C GLY A 248 -12.97 -22.51 -7.99
N GLN A 249 -12.94 -21.16 -7.97
CA GLN A 249 -12.60 -20.36 -6.79
C GLN A 249 -13.56 -20.62 -5.61
N ALA A 250 -14.88 -20.73 -5.88
CA ALA A 250 -15.87 -21.03 -4.86
C ALA A 250 -15.58 -22.38 -4.17
N THR A 251 -15.34 -23.42 -4.98
CA THR A 251 -15.04 -24.75 -4.47
C THR A 251 -13.75 -24.77 -3.65
N ALA A 252 -12.69 -24.10 -4.15
CA ALA A 252 -11.42 -24.02 -3.45
C ALA A 252 -11.58 -23.28 -2.09
N THR A 253 -12.27 -22.15 -2.07
CA THR A 253 -12.48 -21.36 -0.85
C THR A 253 -13.25 -22.18 0.21
N ILE A 254 -14.35 -22.83 -0.17
CA ILE A 254 -15.17 -23.64 0.74
C ILE A 254 -14.35 -24.81 1.32
N GLU A 255 -13.58 -25.51 0.49
CA GLU A 255 -12.80 -26.65 0.94
C GLU A 255 -11.66 -26.24 1.86
N VAL A 256 -10.94 -25.17 1.52
CA VAL A 256 -9.85 -24.66 2.34
C VAL A 256 -10.38 -24.04 3.64
N ALA A 257 -11.53 -23.36 3.62
CA ALA A 257 -12.18 -22.88 4.85
C ALA A 257 -12.53 -24.03 5.81
N LYS A 258 -13.08 -25.13 5.26
CA LYS A 258 -13.36 -26.33 6.05
C LYS A 258 -12.08 -26.95 6.61
N ALA A 259 -11.00 -26.99 5.82
CA ALA A 259 -9.69 -27.49 6.29
C ALA A 259 -9.13 -26.61 7.42
N ARG A 260 -9.25 -25.29 7.32
CA ARG A 260 -8.90 -24.34 8.40
C ARG A 260 -9.67 -24.63 9.69
N ASP A 261 -10.97 -24.81 9.59
CA ASP A 261 -11.82 -25.06 10.76
C ASP A 261 -11.49 -26.41 11.43
N GLU A 262 -11.23 -27.45 10.63
CA GLU A 262 -10.75 -28.74 11.12
C GLU A 262 -9.36 -28.63 11.79
N TYR A 263 -8.46 -27.86 11.20
CA TYR A 263 -7.13 -27.59 11.75
C TYR A 263 -7.22 -26.83 13.09
N TYR A 264 -8.05 -25.79 13.13
CA TYR A 264 -8.32 -25.04 14.36
C TYR A 264 -8.90 -25.92 15.47
N ALA A 265 -9.89 -26.75 15.16
CA ALA A 265 -10.47 -27.68 16.11
C ALA A 265 -9.46 -28.68 16.69
N LYS A 266 -8.46 -29.08 15.87
CA LYS A 266 -7.42 -30.03 16.25
C LYS A 266 -6.28 -29.38 17.04
N THR A 267 -5.87 -28.17 16.68
CA THR A 267 -4.62 -27.53 17.18
C THR A 267 -4.84 -26.32 18.08
N GLY A 268 -6.03 -25.71 18.03
CA GLY A 268 -6.32 -24.43 18.65
C GLY A 268 -5.70 -23.22 17.91
N ILE A 269 -5.05 -23.44 16.75
CA ILE A 269 -4.40 -22.39 15.96
C ILE A 269 -5.32 -22.02 14.77
N TYR A 270 -5.80 -20.78 14.78
CA TYR A 270 -6.59 -20.25 13.66
C TYR A 270 -5.67 -19.61 12.63
N ILE A 271 -5.70 -20.11 11.38
CA ILE A 271 -4.89 -19.59 10.27
C ILE A 271 -5.86 -18.97 9.26
N PRO A 272 -5.93 -17.62 9.17
CA PRO A 272 -6.83 -16.96 8.23
C PRO A 272 -6.57 -17.35 6.78
N ILE A 273 -7.62 -17.36 5.95
CA ILE A 273 -7.51 -17.60 4.53
C ILE A 273 -7.91 -16.39 3.69
N CYS A 274 -7.13 -16.12 2.65
CA CYS A 274 -7.34 -15.07 1.68
C CYS A 274 -7.87 -15.65 0.37
N SER A 275 -9.08 -15.28 -0.07
CA SER A 275 -9.55 -15.64 -1.41
C SER A 275 -8.91 -14.73 -2.45
N ASP A 276 -8.10 -15.30 -3.34
CA ASP A 276 -7.33 -14.60 -4.37
C ASP A 276 -7.73 -15.01 -5.78
N GLY A 277 -8.14 -14.03 -6.57
CA GLY A 277 -8.53 -14.20 -7.96
C GLY A 277 -10.04 -14.37 -8.21
N GLY A 278 -10.46 -13.95 -9.40
CA GLY A 278 -11.85 -14.10 -9.87
C GLY A 278 -12.84 -13.05 -9.33
N ILE A 279 -12.41 -12.13 -8.47
CA ILE A 279 -13.24 -11.07 -7.93
C ILE A 279 -13.25 -9.89 -8.90
N VAL A 280 -14.41 -9.64 -9.51
CA VAL A 280 -14.63 -8.60 -10.54
C VAL A 280 -15.68 -7.58 -10.10
N HIS A 281 -16.64 -7.99 -9.27
CA HIS A 281 -17.77 -7.21 -8.78
C HIS A 281 -17.88 -7.31 -7.26
N ASP A 282 -18.55 -6.35 -6.62
CA ASP A 282 -18.69 -6.26 -5.17
C ASP A 282 -19.38 -7.49 -4.57
N ASN A 283 -20.41 -8.03 -5.24
CA ASN A 283 -21.06 -9.27 -4.80
C ASN A 283 -20.12 -10.48 -4.73
N HIS A 284 -19.03 -10.49 -5.51
CA HIS A 284 -18.02 -11.57 -5.41
C HIS A 284 -17.22 -11.47 -4.10
N ILE A 285 -17.05 -10.28 -3.54
CA ILE A 285 -16.44 -10.09 -2.21
C ILE A 285 -17.34 -10.73 -1.16
N THR A 286 -18.62 -10.36 -1.16
CA THR A 286 -19.61 -10.92 -0.23
C THR A 286 -19.69 -12.44 -0.33
N LEU A 287 -19.69 -13.00 -1.55
CA LEU A 287 -19.70 -14.44 -1.77
C LEU A 287 -18.42 -15.11 -1.24
N ALA A 288 -17.24 -14.53 -1.46
CA ALA A 288 -15.99 -15.08 -0.96
C ALA A 288 -15.97 -15.15 0.58
N LEU A 289 -16.41 -14.10 1.24
CA LEU A 289 -16.54 -14.05 2.70
C LEU A 289 -17.58 -15.04 3.22
N ALA A 290 -18.74 -15.13 2.57
CA ALA A 290 -19.79 -16.09 2.92
C ALA A 290 -19.35 -17.56 2.73
N MET A 291 -18.42 -17.83 1.82
CA MET A 291 -17.81 -19.14 1.58
C MET A 291 -16.68 -19.46 2.59
N GLY A 292 -16.38 -18.56 3.50
CA GLY A 292 -15.44 -18.75 4.60
C GLY A 292 -14.07 -18.10 4.43
N ALA A 293 -13.86 -17.25 3.42
CA ALA A 293 -12.66 -16.42 3.36
C ALA A 293 -12.68 -15.38 4.49
N ASP A 294 -11.54 -15.13 5.09
CA ASP A 294 -11.40 -14.09 6.13
C ASP A 294 -11.15 -12.71 5.51
N PHE A 295 -10.51 -12.69 4.35
CA PHE A 295 -10.26 -11.50 3.55
C PHE A 295 -10.05 -11.87 2.08
N VAL A 296 -9.91 -10.86 1.21
CA VAL A 296 -9.80 -11.05 -0.24
C VAL A 296 -8.61 -10.30 -0.81
N MET A 297 -8.05 -10.82 -1.90
CA MET A 297 -7.04 -10.13 -2.72
C MET A 297 -7.65 -9.71 -4.04
N LEU A 298 -7.52 -8.41 -4.35
CA LEU A 298 -8.17 -7.76 -5.48
C LEU A 298 -7.11 -7.19 -6.44
N GLY A 299 -6.94 -7.78 -7.62
CA GLY A 299 -6.08 -7.26 -8.68
C GLY A 299 -6.86 -6.37 -9.66
N ARG A 300 -7.70 -7.02 -10.49
CA ARG A 300 -8.52 -6.36 -11.51
C ARG A 300 -9.39 -5.23 -10.96
N TYR A 301 -9.93 -5.39 -9.76
CA TYR A 301 -10.77 -4.40 -9.12
C TYR A 301 -10.05 -3.04 -8.99
N PHE A 302 -8.83 -3.05 -8.42
CA PHE A 302 -8.06 -1.83 -8.23
C PHE A 302 -7.36 -1.31 -9.49
N ALA A 303 -7.11 -2.17 -10.47
CA ALA A 303 -6.48 -1.76 -11.73
C ALA A 303 -7.31 -0.76 -12.55
N ARG A 304 -8.61 -0.61 -12.26
CA ARG A 304 -9.57 0.25 -12.98
C ARG A 304 -9.47 1.73 -12.66
N PHE A 305 -8.84 2.10 -11.55
CA PHE A 305 -8.93 3.43 -10.96
C PHE A 305 -7.77 4.34 -11.36
N ASP A 306 -7.96 5.65 -11.17
CA ASP A 306 -6.94 6.67 -11.46
C ASP A 306 -5.65 6.44 -10.67
N GLU A 307 -5.76 5.96 -9.43
CA GLU A 307 -4.64 5.67 -8.52
C GLU A 307 -3.80 4.47 -8.95
N SER A 308 -4.30 3.62 -9.85
CA SER A 308 -3.48 2.57 -10.47
C SER A 308 -2.40 3.20 -11.37
N PRO A 309 -1.14 2.71 -11.34
CA PRO A 309 -0.01 3.38 -12.00
C PRO A 309 -0.02 3.31 -13.53
N THR A 310 -0.96 2.57 -14.14
CA THR A 310 -1.03 2.45 -15.60
C THR A 310 -1.75 3.63 -16.25
N ASN A 311 -1.48 3.85 -17.55
CA ASN A 311 -2.11 4.92 -18.30
C ASN A 311 -3.59 4.65 -18.58
N LYS A 312 -4.39 5.73 -18.58
CA LYS A 312 -5.74 5.71 -19.13
C LYS A 312 -5.66 5.86 -20.65
N LEU A 313 -6.26 4.94 -21.37
CA LEU A 313 -6.27 4.87 -22.82
C LEU A 313 -7.70 4.89 -23.37
N ILE A 314 -7.84 5.15 -24.67
CA ILE A 314 -9.10 5.00 -25.38
C ILE A 314 -8.95 3.83 -26.36
N VAL A 315 -9.76 2.79 -26.17
CA VAL A 315 -9.82 1.62 -27.05
C VAL A 315 -11.27 1.43 -27.49
N ASN A 316 -11.48 1.41 -28.80
CA ASN A 316 -12.83 1.30 -29.40
C ASN A 316 -13.85 2.30 -28.82
N GLY A 317 -13.40 3.54 -28.55
CA GLY A 317 -14.25 4.61 -28.02
C GLY A 317 -14.51 4.56 -26.52
N ASN A 318 -13.99 3.58 -25.79
CA ASN A 318 -14.14 3.44 -24.35
C ASN A 318 -12.84 3.77 -23.61
N TYR A 319 -12.95 4.39 -22.44
CA TYR A 319 -11.82 4.57 -21.54
C TYR A 319 -11.48 3.26 -20.86
N VAL A 320 -10.20 2.90 -20.90
CA VAL A 320 -9.65 1.67 -20.30
C VAL A 320 -8.32 1.97 -19.61
N LYS A 321 -7.90 1.07 -18.73
CA LYS A 321 -6.56 1.03 -18.13
C LYS A 321 -5.87 -0.26 -18.55
N GLU A 322 -4.55 -0.19 -18.75
CA GLU A 322 -3.74 -1.38 -19.00
C GLU A 322 -3.70 -2.25 -17.74
N TYR A 323 -3.77 -3.56 -17.93
CA TYR A 323 -3.68 -4.54 -16.86
C TYR A 323 -3.01 -5.81 -17.36
N TRP A 324 -1.92 -6.24 -16.71
CA TRP A 324 -1.17 -7.42 -17.13
C TRP A 324 -0.81 -8.32 -15.95
N GLY A 325 -0.62 -9.62 -16.24
CA GLY A 325 -0.21 -10.62 -15.27
C GLY A 325 1.29 -10.59 -14.99
N GLU A 326 1.65 -10.96 -13.79
CA GLU A 326 3.05 -11.17 -13.38
C GLU A 326 3.78 -12.23 -14.23
N GLY A 327 3.06 -13.24 -14.72
CA GLY A 327 3.56 -14.26 -15.61
C GLY A 327 3.52 -13.89 -17.09
N SER A 328 3.15 -12.66 -17.47
CA SER A 328 3.12 -12.20 -18.85
C SER A 328 4.54 -11.89 -19.38
N ASN A 329 4.69 -11.89 -20.71
CA ASN A 329 5.94 -11.46 -21.36
C ASN A 329 6.34 -10.02 -20.98
N ARG A 330 5.36 -9.15 -20.75
CA ARG A 330 5.60 -7.78 -20.29
C ARG A 330 6.27 -7.75 -18.93
N ALA A 331 5.76 -8.53 -17.96
CA ALA A 331 6.35 -8.61 -16.63
C ALA A 331 7.73 -9.28 -16.63
N ARG A 332 7.95 -10.27 -17.49
CA ARG A 332 9.24 -10.95 -17.65
C ARG A 332 10.34 -10.01 -18.15
N ASN A 333 10.03 -9.14 -19.07
CA ASN A 333 10.97 -8.13 -19.59
C ASN A 333 11.41 -7.13 -18.50
N TRP A 334 10.72 -7.09 -17.37
CA TRP A 334 11.04 -6.27 -16.19
C TRP A 334 11.81 -7.06 -15.10
N GLN A 335 12.45 -8.18 -15.47
CA GLN A 335 13.37 -8.98 -14.64
C GLN A 335 12.79 -9.77 -13.46
N ARG A 336 11.47 -9.91 -13.34
CA ARG A 336 10.91 -10.68 -12.20
C ARG A 336 11.23 -12.18 -12.25
N TYR A 337 11.36 -12.72 -13.44
CA TYR A 337 11.63 -14.14 -13.68
C TYR A 337 12.96 -14.37 -14.39
N ASP A 338 13.99 -13.58 -14.09
CA ASP A 338 15.32 -13.89 -14.56
C ASP A 338 15.82 -15.18 -13.91
N LEU A 339 15.67 -16.25 -14.65
CA LEU A 339 16.08 -17.60 -14.27
C LEU A 339 17.59 -17.82 -14.44
N GLY A 340 18.39 -16.75 -14.32
CA GLY A 340 19.85 -16.88 -14.37
C GLY A 340 20.37 -17.33 -15.73
N GLY A 341 19.87 -16.73 -16.82
CA GLY A 341 20.36 -17.00 -18.16
C GLY A 341 19.99 -18.37 -18.76
N ALA A 342 19.18 -19.15 -18.06
CA ALA A 342 18.60 -20.37 -18.67
C ALA A 342 17.56 -19.94 -19.72
N LYS A 343 17.91 -20.01 -20.98
CA LYS A 343 17.00 -19.99 -22.14
C LYS A 343 16.07 -21.22 -22.13
N GLY A 344 15.51 -21.55 -21.00
CA GLY A 344 14.58 -22.66 -20.80
C GLY A 344 13.16 -22.21 -20.97
N LEU A 345 12.38 -22.98 -21.67
CA LEU A 345 10.94 -22.96 -21.89
C LEU A 345 10.15 -22.51 -20.64
N ALA A 346 10.10 -21.19 -20.39
CA ALA A 346 9.18 -20.65 -19.38
C ALA A 346 7.86 -20.38 -20.11
N PHE A 347 6.82 -21.14 -19.76
CA PHE A 347 5.47 -20.90 -20.26
C PHE A 347 4.95 -19.57 -19.75
N GLU A 348 4.23 -18.82 -20.59
CA GLU A 348 3.46 -17.68 -20.13
C GLU A 348 2.31 -18.18 -19.24
N GLU A 349 2.16 -17.58 -18.06
CA GLU A 349 1.06 -17.85 -17.14
C GLU A 349 0.12 -16.65 -16.99
N GLY A 350 0.39 -15.56 -17.71
CA GLY A 350 -0.40 -14.35 -17.71
C GLY A 350 -0.40 -13.66 -19.07
N VAL A 351 -1.39 -12.84 -19.31
CA VAL A 351 -1.56 -12.05 -20.53
C VAL A 351 -1.65 -10.56 -20.21
N ASP A 352 -1.38 -9.74 -21.22
CA ASP A 352 -1.66 -8.31 -21.22
C ASP A 352 -3.11 -8.09 -21.65
N SER A 353 -3.81 -7.21 -20.95
CA SER A 353 -5.21 -6.93 -21.21
C SER A 353 -5.56 -5.49 -20.83
N TYR A 354 -6.81 -5.15 -21.01
CA TYR A 354 -7.40 -3.89 -20.57
C TYR A 354 -8.53 -4.14 -19.59
N VAL A 355 -8.71 -3.20 -18.66
CA VAL A 355 -9.87 -3.17 -17.77
C VAL A 355 -10.64 -1.88 -18.00
N PRO A 356 -11.97 -1.89 -17.89
CA PRO A 356 -12.77 -0.67 -17.98
C PRO A 356 -12.33 0.35 -16.94
N TYR A 357 -12.10 1.58 -17.35
CA TYR A 357 -11.83 2.69 -16.45
C TYR A 357 -13.05 3.02 -15.59
N ALA A 358 -12.87 3.24 -14.30
CA ALA A 358 -13.96 3.43 -13.34
C ALA A 358 -13.85 4.72 -12.51
N GLY A 359 -12.99 5.65 -12.88
CA GLY A 359 -12.82 6.92 -12.14
C GLY A 359 -11.82 6.79 -10.99
N ASN A 360 -11.99 7.58 -9.93
CA ASN A 360 -11.14 7.52 -8.75
C ASN A 360 -11.59 6.40 -7.79
N LEU A 361 -10.65 5.92 -6.98
CA LEU A 361 -10.90 4.84 -6.03
C LEU A 361 -11.80 5.30 -4.88
N HIS A 362 -11.62 6.52 -4.38
CA HIS A 362 -12.33 7.04 -3.22
C HIS A 362 -13.85 6.93 -3.38
N ASP A 363 -14.40 7.46 -4.50
CA ASP A 363 -15.85 7.44 -4.75
C ASP A 363 -16.40 6.02 -4.94
N ASN A 364 -15.58 5.11 -5.50
CA ASN A 364 -16.00 3.74 -5.77
C ASN A 364 -15.95 2.86 -4.51
N VAL A 365 -14.96 3.06 -3.63
CA VAL A 365 -14.84 2.27 -2.37
C VAL A 365 -16.03 2.53 -1.45
N GLN A 366 -16.55 3.75 -1.39
CA GLN A 366 -17.73 4.07 -0.58
C GLN A 366 -18.95 3.22 -0.98
N VAL A 367 -19.13 3.01 -2.28
CA VAL A 367 -20.21 2.14 -2.80
C VAL A 367 -19.97 0.68 -2.43
N THR A 368 -18.73 0.21 -2.50
CA THR A 368 -18.38 -1.18 -2.15
C THR A 368 -18.55 -1.48 -0.66
N LEU A 369 -18.32 -0.48 0.20
CA LEU A 369 -18.45 -0.63 1.65
C LEU A 369 -19.88 -0.48 2.15
N SER A 370 -20.78 0.14 1.37
CA SER A 370 -22.20 0.31 1.70
C SER A 370 -23.01 -0.97 1.42
#